data_b5213782e9d2d182e85bcbd818163294
#
_entry.id   b5213782e9d2d182e85bcbd818163294
#
_cell.length_a   1.000
_cell.length_b   1.000
_cell.length_c   1.000
_cell.angle_alpha   90.00
_cell.angle_beta   90.00
_cell.angle_gamma   90.00
#
_symmetry.space_group_name_H-M   'P 1'
#
loop_
_entity.id
_entity.type
_entity.pdbx_description
1 polymer ?
#
loop_
_entity_poly.entity_id
_entity_poly.type
_entity_poly.pdbx_seq_one_letter_code
_entity_poly.pdbx_strand_id
1 'polypeptide(L)'
;MTIPVRPGAGRPAARPAAADPLAPLLDLPGVRDAAEAARSGIDRLLRHRLMRNRSAEVSTESALRGARASAALEGVDVPLADLRAGQVDDPVVQGALRASVALGSMQETWTRAPGQVLARLHVLAAADLADRADLGRPGAYAGPRLGGLFSLVTGEGSVPAVVLAAVVHGELAAIAPFGTADGVVARAAARLTGITRGLDPKAVSVPEVGFAEFGREEYARALAGYASGQPGAVAGWLVHCCRATEHGALEGLAIAEALLRG
;
A
#
# COMPACT_ATOMS: atom_id res chain seq x y z
N MET A 1 -42.01 16.53 54.38
CA MET A 1 -41.85 17.04 52.99
C MET A 1 -40.73 16.21 52.34
N THR A 2 -41.15 15.15 51.64
CA THR A 2 -40.24 14.12 51.10
C THR A 2 -40.03 14.39 49.62
N ILE A 3 -38.75 14.60 49.21
CA ILE A 3 -38.38 14.88 47.80
C ILE A 3 -38.24 13.52 47.08
N PRO A 4 -38.94 13.31 45.95
CA PRO A 4 -38.80 12.08 45.18
C PRO A 4 -37.48 12.08 44.39
N VAL A 5 -36.67 11.01 44.57
CA VAL A 5 -35.44 10.69 43.80
C VAL A 5 -35.87 10.27 42.36
N ARG A 6 -35.41 11.01 41.34
CA ARG A 6 -35.57 10.62 39.94
C ARG A 6 -34.69 9.38 39.64
N PRO A 7 -35.23 8.36 38.97
CA PRO A 7 -34.40 7.24 38.50
C PRO A 7 -33.46 7.75 37.40
N GLY A 8 -32.19 7.34 37.53
CA GLY A 8 -31.13 7.72 36.61
C GLY A 8 -31.41 7.23 35.17
N ALA A 9 -31.19 8.10 34.21
CA ALA A 9 -31.23 7.79 32.80
C ALA A 9 -30.19 6.69 32.47
N GLY A 10 -30.67 5.52 32.05
CA GLY A 10 -29.83 4.42 31.59
C GLY A 10 -28.91 4.89 30.46
N ARG A 11 -27.65 4.56 30.55
CA ARG A 11 -26.70 4.78 29.45
C ARG A 11 -27.25 4.11 28.18
N PRO A 12 -27.24 4.79 27.03
CA PRO A 12 -27.65 4.16 25.78
C PRO A 12 -26.74 2.96 25.52
N ALA A 13 -27.36 1.82 25.20
CA ALA A 13 -26.64 0.62 24.81
C ALA A 13 -25.74 0.95 23.61
N ALA A 14 -24.45 0.57 23.71
CA ALA A 14 -23.50 0.76 22.60
C ALA A 14 -24.08 0.05 21.36
N ARG A 15 -24.18 0.77 20.25
CA ARG A 15 -24.52 0.17 18.96
C ARG A 15 -23.54 -0.97 18.69
N PRO A 16 -24.01 -2.15 18.26
CA PRO A 16 -23.09 -3.21 17.84
C PRO A 16 -22.19 -2.63 16.74
N ALA A 17 -20.87 -2.82 16.90
CA ALA A 17 -19.92 -2.43 15.87
C ALA A 17 -20.35 -3.09 14.55
N ALA A 18 -20.46 -2.30 13.49
CA ALA A 18 -20.77 -2.84 12.17
C ALA A 18 -19.73 -3.89 11.81
N ALA A 19 -20.14 -5.03 11.27
CA ALA A 19 -19.22 -6.08 10.84
C ALA A 19 -18.26 -5.50 9.80
N ASP A 20 -16.97 -5.84 9.89
CA ASP A 20 -15.96 -5.43 8.92
C ASP A 20 -16.32 -6.00 7.54
N PRO A 21 -16.56 -5.18 6.51
CA PRO A 21 -16.95 -5.65 5.18
C PRO A 21 -15.89 -6.50 4.49
N LEU A 22 -14.63 -6.41 4.93
CA LEU A 22 -13.53 -7.20 4.38
C LEU A 22 -13.31 -8.53 5.13
N ALA A 23 -13.96 -8.75 6.29
CA ALA A 23 -13.77 -9.96 7.07
C ALA A 23 -13.97 -11.26 6.27
N PRO A 24 -14.96 -11.38 5.35
CA PRO A 24 -15.13 -12.58 4.54
C PRO A 24 -13.94 -12.91 3.63
N LEU A 25 -13.08 -11.95 3.31
CA LEU A 25 -11.87 -12.20 2.50
C LEU A 25 -10.88 -13.13 3.19
N LEU A 26 -10.88 -13.17 4.53
CA LEU A 26 -10.02 -14.07 5.30
C LEU A 26 -10.42 -15.54 5.20
N ASP A 27 -11.64 -15.82 4.77
CA ASP A 27 -12.16 -17.16 4.61
C ASP A 27 -11.90 -17.71 3.19
N LEU A 28 -11.38 -16.87 2.30
CA LEU A 28 -10.94 -17.31 0.97
C LEU A 28 -9.68 -18.19 1.07
N PRO A 29 -9.53 -19.18 0.17
CA PRO A 29 -8.44 -20.15 0.23
C PRO A 29 -7.05 -19.51 0.30
N GLY A 30 -6.27 -19.87 1.33
CA GLY A 30 -4.87 -19.45 1.52
C GLY A 30 -4.66 -18.00 1.98
N VAL A 31 -5.70 -17.16 2.06
CA VAL A 31 -5.54 -15.73 2.38
C VAL A 31 -5.08 -15.55 3.82
N ARG A 32 -5.66 -16.26 4.78
CA ARG A 32 -5.29 -16.13 6.19
C ARG A 32 -3.84 -16.52 6.45
N ASP A 33 -3.42 -17.66 5.93
CA ASP A 33 -2.06 -18.18 6.12
C ASP A 33 -1.02 -17.24 5.45
N ALA A 34 -1.33 -16.74 4.23
CA ALA A 34 -0.45 -15.81 3.54
C ALA A 34 -0.35 -14.45 4.28
N ALA A 35 -1.44 -13.96 4.86
CA ALA A 35 -1.44 -12.73 5.65
C ALA A 35 -0.61 -12.88 6.94
N GLU A 36 -0.68 -14.04 7.59
CA GLU A 36 0.14 -14.34 8.77
C GLU A 36 1.63 -14.46 8.43
N ALA A 37 1.96 -15.11 7.30
CA ALA A 37 3.34 -15.21 6.81
C ALA A 37 3.93 -13.82 6.51
N ALA A 38 3.19 -12.97 5.79
CA ALA A 38 3.58 -11.60 5.49
C ALA A 38 3.81 -10.78 6.78
N ARG A 39 2.89 -10.86 7.75
CA ARG A 39 3.03 -10.21 9.04
C ARG A 39 4.27 -10.70 9.78
N SER A 40 4.49 -12.00 9.84
CA SER A 40 5.66 -12.61 10.50
C SER A 40 6.97 -12.16 9.86
N GLY A 41 7.01 -12.03 8.52
CA GLY A 41 8.16 -11.50 7.78
C GLY A 41 8.48 -10.05 8.19
N ILE A 42 7.47 -9.18 8.19
CA ILE A 42 7.60 -7.78 8.61
C ILE A 42 8.03 -7.68 10.08
N ASP A 43 7.42 -8.45 10.97
CA ASP A 43 7.77 -8.45 12.40
C ASP A 43 9.22 -8.89 12.64
N ARG A 44 9.75 -9.82 11.83
CA ARG A 44 11.18 -10.21 11.84
C ARG A 44 12.08 -9.05 11.41
N LEU A 45 11.72 -8.36 10.32
CA LEU A 45 12.43 -7.19 9.84
C LEU A 45 12.46 -6.08 10.91
N LEU A 46 11.31 -5.75 11.49
CA LEU A 46 11.19 -4.68 12.51
C LEU A 46 11.96 -4.99 13.79
N ARG A 47 12.16 -6.28 14.14
CA ARG A 47 12.98 -6.71 15.28
C ARG A 47 14.48 -6.68 15.00
N HIS A 48 14.91 -6.51 13.76
CA HIS A 48 16.33 -6.44 13.41
C HIS A 48 17.01 -5.28 14.15
N ARG A 49 18.22 -5.51 14.69
CA ARG A 49 18.93 -4.55 15.56
C ARG A 49 19.11 -3.15 14.95
N LEU A 50 19.31 -3.08 13.64
CA LEU A 50 19.49 -1.82 12.92
C LEU A 50 18.25 -0.92 13.00
N MET A 51 17.05 -1.51 13.11
CA MET A 51 15.78 -0.77 13.18
C MET A 51 15.64 0.12 14.41
N ARG A 52 16.48 -0.07 15.43
CA ARG A 52 16.43 0.76 16.66
C ARG A 52 16.97 2.17 16.39
N ASN A 53 18.08 2.28 15.65
CA ASN A 53 18.82 3.56 15.54
C ASN A 53 19.01 4.03 14.08
N ARG A 54 18.93 3.15 13.09
CA ARG A 54 19.24 3.45 11.68
C ARG A 54 18.08 3.06 10.73
N SER A 55 16.85 2.98 11.24
CA SER A 55 15.69 2.65 10.40
C SER A 55 15.46 3.67 9.28
N ALA A 56 15.85 4.93 9.47
CA ALA A 56 15.73 5.96 8.43
C ALA A 56 16.61 5.65 7.20
N GLU A 57 17.82 5.14 7.41
CA GLU A 57 18.71 4.74 6.31
C GLU A 57 18.14 3.55 5.53
N VAL A 58 17.59 2.55 6.25
CA VAL A 58 16.91 1.42 5.62
C VAL A 58 15.69 1.90 4.85
N SER A 59 14.88 2.80 5.41
CA SER A 59 13.70 3.36 4.74
C SER A 59 14.06 4.13 3.47
N THR A 60 15.15 4.90 3.48
CA THR A 60 15.63 5.63 2.29
C THR A 60 16.03 4.67 1.18
N GLU A 61 16.80 3.64 1.49
CA GLU A 61 17.20 2.62 0.51
C GLU A 61 15.99 1.79 0.04
N SER A 62 15.04 1.49 0.93
CA SER A 62 13.80 0.81 0.58
C SER A 62 12.95 1.64 -0.38
N ALA A 63 12.88 2.97 -0.18
CA ALA A 63 12.17 3.87 -1.10
C ALA A 63 12.80 3.88 -2.49
N LEU A 64 14.13 3.88 -2.57
CA LEU A 64 14.88 3.85 -3.82
C LEU A 64 14.64 2.53 -4.60
N ARG A 65 14.80 1.38 -3.91
CA ARG A 65 14.59 0.06 -4.52
C ARG A 65 13.13 -0.15 -4.90
N GLY A 66 12.20 0.30 -4.07
CA GLY A 66 10.77 0.25 -4.34
C GLY A 66 10.38 1.08 -5.57
N ALA A 67 10.93 2.27 -5.72
CA ALA A 67 10.71 3.11 -6.89
C ALA A 67 11.21 2.44 -8.18
N ARG A 68 12.43 1.88 -8.15
CA ARG A 68 12.98 1.10 -9.26
C ARG A 68 12.10 -0.07 -9.64
N ALA A 69 11.73 -0.89 -8.66
CA ALA A 69 10.89 -2.06 -8.88
C ALA A 69 9.48 -1.68 -9.38
N SER A 70 8.94 -0.58 -8.86
CA SER A 70 7.67 -0.03 -9.34
C SER A 70 7.73 0.40 -10.81
N ALA A 71 8.82 1.06 -11.23
CA ALA A 71 9.03 1.42 -12.63
C ALA A 71 9.24 0.18 -13.53
N ALA A 72 9.94 -0.85 -13.04
CA ALA A 72 10.12 -2.10 -13.76
C ALA A 72 8.78 -2.81 -14.05
N LEU A 73 7.82 -2.73 -13.14
CA LEU A 73 6.44 -3.23 -13.35
C LEU A 73 5.70 -2.44 -14.44
N GLU A 74 6.03 -1.17 -14.65
CA GLU A 74 5.52 -0.36 -15.77
C GLU A 74 6.32 -0.59 -17.09
N GLY A 75 7.37 -1.40 -17.04
CA GLY A 75 8.19 -1.75 -18.22
C GLY A 75 9.47 -0.96 -18.35
N VAL A 76 9.86 -0.17 -17.36
CA VAL A 76 11.09 0.61 -17.34
C VAL A 76 12.03 0.02 -16.28
N ASP A 77 12.98 -0.81 -16.71
CA ASP A 77 13.99 -1.38 -15.83
C ASP A 77 15.31 -0.64 -15.99
N VAL A 78 15.89 -0.18 -14.89
CA VAL A 78 17.13 0.59 -14.85
C VAL A 78 18.08 -0.01 -13.81
N PRO A 79 19.41 0.10 -14.00
CA PRO A 79 20.38 -0.33 -12.98
C PRO A 79 20.21 0.49 -11.69
N LEU A 80 20.22 -0.19 -10.54
CA LEU A 80 20.12 0.47 -9.24
C LEU A 80 21.29 1.44 -8.97
N ALA A 81 22.47 1.12 -9.52
CA ALA A 81 23.66 1.98 -9.42
C ALA A 81 23.45 3.33 -10.08
N ASP A 82 22.85 3.34 -11.29
CA ASP A 82 22.58 4.56 -12.05
C ASP A 82 21.52 5.42 -11.35
N LEU A 83 20.51 4.76 -10.78
CA LEU A 83 19.49 5.46 -10.00
C LEU A 83 20.07 6.12 -8.74
N ARG A 84 20.98 5.44 -8.02
CA ARG A 84 21.71 6.01 -6.87
C ARG A 84 22.61 7.18 -7.26
N ALA A 85 23.21 7.11 -8.43
CA ALA A 85 24.07 8.16 -8.96
C ALA A 85 23.28 9.37 -9.50
N GLY A 86 21.93 9.29 -9.53
CA GLY A 86 21.11 10.36 -10.11
C GLY A 86 21.25 10.47 -11.62
N GLN A 87 21.59 9.38 -12.32
CA GLN A 87 21.87 9.35 -13.77
C GLN A 87 20.67 8.84 -14.59
N VAL A 88 19.49 8.76 -13.98
CA VAL A 88 18.27 8.25 -14.61
C VAL A 88 17.26 9.39 -14.75
N ASP A 89 16.94 9.79 -15.98
CA ASP A 89 15.98 10.86 -16.31
C ASP A 89 14.63 10.32 -16.81
N ASP A 90 14.43 8.99 -16.80
CA ASP A 90 13.18 8.38 -17.25
C ASP A 90 11.99 8.87 -16.39
N PRO A 91 10.91 9.40 -17.03
CA PRO A 91 9.80 10.03 -16.32
C PRO A 91 9.03 9.07 -15.42
N VAL A 92 8.93 7.78 -15.75
CA VAL A 92 8.26 6.77 -14.92
C VAL A 92 9.07 6.52 -13.66
N VAL A 93 10.40 6.38 -13.79
CA VAL A 93 11.32 6.17 -12.67
C VAL A 93 11.31 7.37 -11.74
N GLN A 94 11.41 8.58 -12.30
CA GLN A 94 11.36 9.83 -11.53
C GLN A 94 10.02 10.00 -10.81
N GLY A 95 8.91 9.67 -11.48
CA GLY A 95 7.57 9.68 -10.88
C GLY A 95 7.43 8.70 -9.72
N ALA A 96 7.90 7.47 -9.89
CA ALA A 96 7.90 6.46 -8.83
C ALA A 96 8.77 6.88 -7.64
N LEU A 97 9.91 7.51 -7.89
CA LEU A 97 10.81 8.02 -6.85
C LEU A 97 10.16 9.14 -6.04
N ARG A 98 9.59 10.15 -6.71
CA ARG A 98 8.86 11.25 -6.05
C ARG A 98 7.71 10.73 -5.18
N ALA A 99 6.91 9.79 -5.70
CA ALA A 99 5.81 9.19 -4.97
C ALA A 99 6.31 8.43 -3.73
N SER A 100 7.35 7.60 -3.86
CA SER A 100 7.91 6.80 -2.75
C SER A 100 8.48 7.67 -1.63
N VAL A 101 9.22 8.71 -1.95
CA VAL A 101 9.83 9.63 -0.96
C VAL A 101 8.75 10.43 -0.21
N ALA A 102 7.64 10.76 -0.86
CA ALA A 102 6.58 11.58 -0.28
C ALA A 102 5.68 10.85 0.73
N LEU A 103 5.69 9.52 0.81
CA LEU A 103 4.77 8.73 1.65
C LEU A 103 4.79 9.15 3.11
N GLY A 104 5.97 9.41 3.66
CA GLY A 104 6.13 9.81 5.06
C GLY A 104 5.31 11.06 5.44
N SER A 105 5.20 12.03 4.53
CA SER A 105 4.46 13.28 4.75
C SER A 105 2.94 13.15 4.52
N MET A 106 2.45 12.02 4.03
CA MET A 106 1.05 11.82 3.66
C MET A 106 0.26 10.98 4.65
N GLN A 107 0.89 10.39 5.66
CA GLN A 107 0.30 9.40 6.55
C GLN A 107 -0.97 9.91 7.25
N GLU A 108 -0.89 11.08 7.87
CA GLU A 108 -2.02 11.67 8.60
C GLU A 108 -3.19 12.01 7.65
N THR A 109 -2.87 12.56 6.48
CA THR A 109 -3.90 12.91 5.48
C THR A 109 -4.54 11.65 4.89
N TRP A 110 -3.79 10.56 4.70
CA TRP A 110 -4.31 9.30 4.19
C TRP A 110 -5.45 8.74 5.04
N THR A 111 -5.33 8.81 6.34
CA THR A 111 -6.34 8.30 7.27
C THR A 111 -7.59 9.17 7.38
N ARG A 112 -7.58 10.40 6.86
CA ARG A 112 -8.68 11.37 6.96
C ARG A 112 -9.28 11.77 5.62
N ALA A 113 -8.44 11.95 4.63
CA ALA A 113 -8.80 12.47 3.30
C ALA A 113 -8.02 11.76 2.18
N PRO A 114 -8.22 10.43 2.00
CA PRO A 114 -7.45 9.62 1.05
C PRO A 114 -7.53 10.14 -0.39
N GLY A 115 -8.65 10.75 -0.80
CA GLY A 115 -8.78 11.35 -2.12
C GLY A 115 -7.77 12.48 -2.40
N GLN A 116 -7.44 13.30 -1.39
CA GLN A 116 -6.40 14.33 -1.52
C GLN A 116 -5.01 13.71 -1.70
N VAL A 117 -4.75 12.62 -0.99
CA VAL A 117 -3.48 11.90 -1.10
C VAL A 117 -3.34 11.24 -2.47
N LEU A 118 -4.40 10.60 -2.98
CA LEU A 118 -4.36 9.99 -4.33
C LEU A 118 -4.10 11.05 -5.40
N ALA A 119 -4.78 12.20 -5.33
CA ALA A 119 -4.53 13.31 -6.24
C ALA A 119 -3.06 13.78 -6.18
N ARG A 120 -2.50 13.92 -4.97
CA ARG A 120 -1.10 14.30 -4.78
C ARG A 120 -0.11 13.24 -5.26
N LEU A 121 -0.39 11.95 -5.01
CA LEU A 121 0.43 10.85 -5.51
C LEU A 121 0.44 10.84 -7.04
N HIS A 122 -0.71 11.05 -7.69
CA HIS A 122 -0.77 11.16 -9.13
C HIS A 122 0.02 12.37 -9.66
N VAL A 123 -0.12 13.55 -9.06
CA VAL A 123 0.69 14.73 -9.43
C VAL A 123 2.19 14.41 -9.37
N LEU A 124 2.66 13.70 -8.35
CA LEU A 124 4.07 13.32 -8.20
C LEU A 124 4.50 12.24 -9.21
N ALA A 125 3.65 11.24 -9.41
CA ALA A 125 3.94 10.11 -10.29
C ALA A 125 3.88 10.48 -11.77
N ALA A 126 2.95 11.37 -12.16
CA ALA A 126 2.64 11.67 -13.55
C ALA A 126 3.11 13.06 -14.00
N ALA A 127 3.90 13.79 -13.20
CA ALA A 127 4.32 15.15 -13.50
C ALA A 127 4.93 15.35 -14.91
N ASP A 128 5.65 14.32 -15.38
CA ASP A 128 6.33 14.33 -16.67
C ASP A 128 5.67 13.39 -17.70
N LEU A 129 4.47 12.85 -17.37
CA LEU A 129 3.75 11.85 -18.17
C LEU A 129 2.38 12.34 -18.66
N ALA A 130 1.78 13.31 -17.98
CA ALA A 130 0.42 13.78 -18.25
C ALA A 130 0.37 15.30 -18.40
N ASP A 131 -0.64 15.79 -19.12
CA ASP A 131 -0.90 17.21 -19.22
C ASP A 131 -1.24 17.81 -17.85
N ARG A 132 -0.79 19.05 -17.64
CA ARG A 132 -0.99 19.76 -16.38
C ARG A 132 -2.47 19.89 -15.97
N ALA A 133 -3.36 19.88 -16.96
CA ALA A 133 -4.79 19.95 -16.75
C ALA A 133 -5.37 18.66 -16.12
N ASP A 134 -4.71 17.50 -16.35
CA ASP A 134 -5.18 16.19 -15.91
C ASP A 134 -4.55 15.73 -14.59
N LEU A 135 -3.47 16.39 -14.16
CA LEU A 135 -2.76 16.03 -12.95
C LEU A 135 -3.66 16.09 -11.71
N GLY A 136 -3.74 14.95 -11.00
CA GLY A 136 -4.49 14.81 -9.75
C GLY A 136 -6.02 14.77 -9.92
N ARG A 137 -6.52 14.63 -11.14
CA ARG A 137 -7.96 14.64 -11.46
C ARG A 137 -8.41 13.25 -11.91
N PRO A 138 -9.10 12.49 -11.05
CA PRO A 138 -9.65 11.21 -11.46
C PRO A 138 -10.81 11.40 -12.44
N GLY A 139 -10.96 10.47 -13.37
CA GLY A 139 -12.10 10.42 -14.28
C GLY A 139 -13.42 10.25 -13.52
N ALA A 140 -14.49 10.83 -14.04
CA ALA A 140 -15.81 10.80 -13.38
C ALA A 140 -16.33 9.38 -13.13
N TYR A 141 -15.95 8.40 -13.97
CA TYR A 141 -16.32 6.99 -13.83
C TYR A 141 -15.79 6.34 -12.54
N ALA A 142 -14.68 6.85 -11.99
CA ALA A 142 -14.03 6.28 -10.83
C ALA A 142 -14.73 6.63 -9.49
N GLY A 143 -15.53 7.69 -9.46
CA GLY A 143 -16.08 8.29 -8.25
C GLY A 143 -16.78 7.30 -7.29
N PRO A 144 -17.75 6.48 -7.75
CA PRO A 144 -18.46 5.57 -6.86
C PRO A 144 -17.55 4.52 -6.20
N ARG A 145 -16.63 3.91 -6.95
CA ARG A 145 -15.68 2.91 -6.42
C ARG A 145 -14.66 3.56 -5.49
N LEU A 146 -14.13 4.72 -5.84
CA LEU A 146 -13.24 5.47 -4.96
C LEU A 146 -13.92 5.84 -3.63
N GLY A 147 -15.19 6.22 -3.65
CA GLY A 147 -15.96 6.51 -2.43
C GLY A 147 -16.04 5.30 -1.49
N GLY A 148 -16.28 4.10 -2.03
CA GLY A 148 -16.24 2.83 -1.28
C GLY A 148 -14.85 2.55 -0.71
N LEU A 149 -13.80 2.71 -1.53
CA LEU A 149 -12.42 2.51 -1.10
C LEU A 149 -12.03 3.49 0.02
N PHE A 150 -12.42 4.75 -0.07
CA PHE A 150 -12.13 5.74 0.97
C PHE A 150 -12.80 5.39 2.29
N SER A 151 -14.02 4.85 2.24
CA SER A 151 -14.71 4.38 3.45
C SER A 151 -13.95 3.22 4.12
N LEU A 152 -13.33 2.32 3.35
CA LEU A 152 -12.49 1.24 3.90
C LEU A 152 -11.19 1.78 4.51
N VAL A 153 -10.56 2.75 3.86
CA VAL A 153 -9.31 3.36 4.33
C VAL A 153 -9.51 4.18 5.60
N THR A 154 -10.59 4.94 5.71
CA THR A 154 -10.88 5.80 6.87
C THR A 154 -11.63 5.10 7.99
N GLY A 155 -12.28 3.96 7.69
CA GLY A 155 -13.05 3.19 8.66
C GLY A 155 -12.19 2.39 9.64
N GLU A 156 -12.80 1.97 10.74
CA GLU A 156 -12.23 0.99 11.64
C GLU A 156 -12.51 -0.42 11.09
N GLY A 157 -11.46 -1.13 10.71
CA GLY A 157 -11.52 -2.51 10.22
C GLY A 157 -10.74 -3.46 11.11
N SER A 158 -11.12 -4.73 11.11
CA SER A 158 -10.50 -5.81 11.89
C SER A 158 -9.57 -6.71 11.07
N VAL A 159 -9.61 -6.59 9.72
CA VAL A 159 -8.75 -7.39 8.86
C VAL A 159 -7.28 -6.99 8.99
N PRO A 160 -6.34 -7.95 8.81
CA PRO A 160 -4.92 -7.64 8.78
C PRO A 160 -4.59 -6.51 7.80
N ALA A 161 -3.69 -5.61 8.21
CA ALA A 161 -3.32 -4.45 7.39
C ALA A 161 -2.80 -4.81 5.99
N VAL A 162 -2.16 -5.98 5.84
CA VAL A 162 -1.70 -6.48 4.53
C VAL A 162 -2.87 -6.79 3.60
N VAL A 163 -3.99 -7.29 4.13
CA VAL A 163 -5.21 -7.58 3.34
C VAL A 163 -5.86 -6.28 2.89
N LEU A 164 -6.00 -5.29 3.77
CA LEU A 164 -6.50 -3.97 3.39
C LEU A 164 -5.59 -3.31 2.34
N ALA A 165 -4.27 -3.38 2.50
CA ALA A 165 -3.31 -2.85 1.53
C ALA A 165 -3.45 -3.55 0.16
N ALA A 166 -3.67 -4.87 0.14
CA ALA A 166 -3.91 -5.63 -1.09
C ALA A 166 -5.22 -5.25 -1.80
N VAL A 167 -6.27 -4.95 -1.02
CA VAL A 167 -7.55 -4.42 -1.55
C VAL A 167 -7.35 -3.03 -2.13
N VAL A 168 -6.69 -2.12 -1.40
CA VAL A 168 -6.37 -0.76 -1.90
C VAL A 168 -5.59 -0.83 -3.21
N HIS A 169 -4.58 -1.69 -3.27
CA HIS A 169 -3.78 -1.91 -4.47
C HIS A 169 -4.65 -2.41 -5.64
N GLY A 170 -5.38 -3.50 -5.45
CA GLY A 170 -6.21 -4.11 -6.47
C GLY A 170 -7.31 -3.18 -6.98
N GLU A 171 -7.99 -2.47 -6.08
CA GLU A 171 -9.02 -1.50 -6.45
C GLU A 171 -8.47 -0.36 -7.30
N LEU A 172 -7.39 0.30 -6.86
CA LEU A 172 -6.81 1.43 -7.58
C LEU A 172 -6.25 1.01 -8.94
N ALA A 173 -5.54 -0.12 -9.00
CA ALA A 173 -4.99 -0.62 -10.26
C ALA A 173 -6.09 -1.10 -11.23
N ALA A 174 -7.20 -1.68 -10.73
CA ALA A 174 -8.32 -2.11 -11.55
C ALA A 174 -9.21 -0.95 -12.01
N ILE A 175 -9.37 0.11 -11.19
CA ILE A 175 -10.13 1.31 -11.56
C ILE A 175 -9.33 2.15 -12.57
N ALA A 176 -8.00 2.22 -12.40
CA ALA A 176 -7.11 3.12 -13.15
C ALA A 176 -7.67 4.55 -13.21
N PRO A 177 -7.85 5.23 -12.05
CA PRO A 177 -8.68 6.42 -11.96
C PRO A 177 -8.14 7.62 -12.73
N PHE A 178 -6.86 7.65 -13.07
CA PHE A 178 -6.22 8.78 -13.72
C PHE A 178 -5.85 8.52 -15.19
N GLY A 179 -5.82 7.24 -15.60
CA GLY A 179 -5.40 6.84 -16.94
C GLY A 179 -3.88 6.94 -17.19
N THR A 180 -3.11 7.45 -16.25
CA THR A 180 -1.66 7.63 -16.33
C THR A 180 -1.03 7.33 -14.97
N ALA A 181 0.10 6.63 -14.93
CA ALA A 181 0.84 6.27 -13.72
C ALA A 181 0.00 5.56 -12.61
N ASP A 182 -1.16 5.01 -12.97
CA ASP A 182 -2.10 4.39 -12.04
C ASP A 182 -1.47 3.23 -11.26
N GLY A 183 -0.61 2.43 -11.90
CA GLY A 183 0.11 1.35 -11.24
C GLY A 183 1.06 1.87 -10.15
N VAL A 184 1.79 2.94 -10.42
CA VAL A 184 2.68 3.59 -9.43
C VAL A 184 1.85 4.13 -8.26
N VAL A 185 0.74 4.82 -8.55
CA VAL A 185 -0.17 5.36 -7.52
C VAL A 185 -0.78 4.24 -6.67
N ALA A 186 -1.22 3.14 -7.28
CA ALA A 186 -1.82 2.02 -6.58
C ALA A 186 -0.84 1.35 -5.60
N ARG A 187 0.41 1.09 -6.03
CA ARG A 187 1.46 0.53 -5.17
C ARG A 187 1.85 1.48 -4.04
N ALA A 188 2.00 2.77 -4.34
CA ALA A 188 2.28 3.79 -3.34
C ALA A 188 1.17 3.91 -2.28
N ALA A 189 -0.10 3.87 -2.68
CA ALA A 189 -1.26 3.90 -1.79
C ALA A 189 -1.35 2.62 -0.93
N ALA A 190 -1.07 1.45 -1.50
CA ALA A 190 -1.00 0.19 -0.75
C ALA A 190 0.09 0.23 0.32
N ARG A 191 1.29 0.70 -0.03
CA ARG A 191 2.40 0.87 0.91
C ARG A 191 2.03 1.85 2.04
N LEU A 192 1.42 2.98 1.69
CA LEU A 192 0.95 3.97 2.66
C LEU A 192 -0.11 3.38 3.61
N THR A 193 -0.99 2.51 3.09
CA THR A 193 -1.95 1.77 3.90
C THR A 193 -1.26 0.85 4.90
N GLY A 194 -0.26 0.09 4.46
CA GLY A 194 0.56 -0.76 5.35
C GLY A 194 1.26 0.05 6.46
N ILE A 195 1.79 1.23 6.14
CA ILE A 195 2.43 2.13 7.09
C ILE A 195 1.40 2.61 8.14
N THR A 196 0.29 3.19 7.69
CA THR A 196 -0.69 3.84 8.57
C THR A 196 -1.51 2.86 9.39
N ARG A 197 -1.64 1.61 8.93
CA ARG A 197 -2.29 0.52 9.66
C ARG A 197 -1.33 -0.29 10.54
N GLY A 198 -0.07 0.15 10.69
CA GLY A 198 0.89 -0.41 11.61
C GLY A 198 1.49 -1.77 11.18
N LEU A 199 1.40 -2.13 9.90
CA LEU A 199 2.11 -3.29 9.35
C LEU A 199 3.61 -2.98 9.28
N ASP A 200 3.97 -1.91 8.59
CA ASP A 200 5.37 -1.44 8.44
C ASP A 200 5.49 0.06 8.75
N PRO A 201 5.35 0.46 10.03
CA PRO A 201 5.30 1.87 10.42
C PRO A 201 6.59 2.64 10.15
N LYS A 202 7.69 1.93 9.85
CA LYS A 202 9.00 2.50 9.51
C LYS A 202 9.27 2.56 8.02
N ALA A 203 8.36 2.03 7.19
CA ALA A 203 8.50 1.97 5.73
C ALA A 203 9.81 1.30 5.28
N VAL A 204 10.21 0.23 5.93
CA VAL A 204 11.49 -0.47 5.72
C VAL A 204 11.39 -1.72 4.86
N SER A 205 10.18 -2.22 4.59
CA SER A 205 9.95 -3.29 3.61
C SER A 205 9.85 -2.75 2.19
N VAL A 206 9.99 -3.63 1.18
CA VAL A 206 9.96 -3.26 -0.24
C VAL A 206 9.04 -4.21 -1.03
N PRO A 207 7.71 -4.17 -0.82
CA PRO A 207 6.78 -5.07 -1.51
C PRO A 207 6.87 -5.01 -3.03
N GLU A 208 7.24 -3.84 -3.59
CA GLU A 208 7.42 -3.64 -5.03
C GLU A 208 8.49 -4.56 -5.62
N VAL A 209 9.56 -4.86 -4.85
CA VAL A 209 10.59 -5.83 -5.26
C VAL A 209 9.99 -7.23 -5.34
N GLY A 210 9.16 -7.62 -4.38
CA GLY A 210 8.48 -8.92 -4.42
C GLY A 210 7.58 -9.06 -5.66
N PHE A 211 6.82 -8.04 -6.02
CA PHE A 211 6.03 -8.06 -7.26
C PHE A 211 6.89 -8.16 -8.52
N ALA A 212 8.00 -7.42 -8.58
CA ALA A 212 8.90 -7.43 -9.73
C ALA A 212 9.62 -8.79 -9.89
N GLU A 213 10.03 -9.42 -8.78
CA GLU A 213 10.68 -10.75 -8.79
C GLU A 213 9.74 -11.87 -9.23
N PHE A 214 8.45 -11.80 -8.89
CA PHE A 214 7.44 -12.74 -9.40
C PHE A 214 7.17 -12.55 -10.90
N GLY A 215 7.53 -11.41 -11.43
CA GLY A 215 7.45 -11.07 -12.84
C GLY A 215 6.19 -10.29 -13.21
N ARG A 216 6.38 -9.38 -14.16
CA ARG A 216 5.34 -8.46 -14.67
C ARG A 216 4.11 -9.20 -15.22
N GLU A 217 4.30 -10.33 -15.89
CA GLU A 217 3.19 -11.11 -16.44
C GLU A 217 2.36 -11.77 -15.35
N GLU A 218 2.99 -12.31 -14.29
CA GLU A 218 2.28 -12.89 -13.16
C GLU A 218 1.49 -11.80 -12.41
N TYR A 219 2.12 -10.66 -12.17
CA TYR A 219 1.45 -9.51 -11.57
C TYR A 219 0.23 -9.06 -12.38
N ALA A 220 0.36 -8.89 -13.69
CA ALA A 220 -0.74 -8.47 -14.57
C ALA A 220 -1.88 -9.51 -14.57
N ARG A 221 -1.55 -10.80 -14.61
CA ARG A 221 -2.52 -11.89 -14.57
C ARG A 221 -3.27 -11.92 -13.23
N ALA A 222 -2.58 -11.79 -12.11
CA ALA A 222 -3.18 -11.74 -10.78
C ALA A 222 -4.12 -10.53 -10.62
N LEU A 223 -3.73 -9.36 -11.12
CA LEU A 223 -4.54 -8.14 -11.11
C LEU A 223 -5.80 -8.29 -12.00
N ALA A 224 -5.67 -8.85 -13.20
CA ALA A 224 -6.82 -9.13 -14.07
C ALA A 224 -7.79 -10.11 -13.39
N GLY A 225 -7.26 -11.10 -12.66
CA GLY A 225 -8.05 -12.00 -11.82
C GLY A 225 -8.83 -11.26 -10.74
N TYR A 226 -8.18 -10.35 -10.02
CA TYR A 226 -8.86 -9.50 -9.02
C TYR A 226 -9.99 -8.69 -9.65
N ALA A 227 -9.73 -8.04 -10.78
CA ALA A 227 -10.71 -7.22 -11.49
C ALA A 227 -11.94 -8.02 -11.95
N SER A 228 -11.84 -9.33 -12.13
CA SER A 228 -12.96 -10.21 -12.48
C SER A 228 -13.99 -10.37 -11.36
N GLY A 229 -13.62 -10.10 -10.10
CA GLY A 229 -14.46 -10.28 -8.93
C GLY A 229 -14.75 -11.74 -8.56
N GLN A 230 -14.18 -12.72 -9.28
CA GLN A 230 -14.39 -14.14 -8.97
C GLN A 230 -13.66 -14.51 -7.66
N PRO A 231 -14.32 -15.16 -6.69
CA PRO A 231 -13.74 -15.37 -5.35
C PRO A 231 -12.37 -16.04 -5.35
N GLY A 232 -12.18 -17.08 -6.18
CA GLY A 232 -10.88 -17.77 -6.31
C GLY A 232 -9.78 -16.88 -6.90
N ALA A 233 -10.12 -15.99 -7.84
CA ALA A 233 -9.18 -15.07 -8.45
C ALA A 233 -8.86 -13.89 -7.52
N VAL A 234 -9.84 -13.42 -6.75
CA VAL A 234 -9.62 -12.45 -5.65
C VAL A 234 -8.70 -13.05 -4.60
N ALA A 235 -8.92 -14.31 -4.18
CA ALA A 235 -8.01 -15.02 -3.27
C ALA A 235 -6.58 -15.06 -3.82
N GLY A 236 -6.43 -15.41 -5.11
CA GLY A 236 -5.13 -15.44 -5.80
C GLY A 236 -4.39 -14.11 -5.73
N TRP A 237 -5.08 -12.99 -5.96
CA TRP A 237 -4.52 -11.65 -5.83
C TRP A 237 -4.08 -11.32 -4.41
N LEU A 238 -4.94 -11.58 -3.41
CA LEU A 238 -4.63 -11.31 -2.01
C LEU A 238 -3.40 -12.12 -1.55
N VAL A 239 -3.32 -13.40 -1.90
CA VAL A 239 -2.16 -14.25 -1.63
C VAL A 239 -0.91 -13.73 -2.33
N HIS A 240 -1.02 -13.30 -3.60
CA HIS A 240 0.08 -12.72 -4.37
C HIS A 240 0.63 -11.46 -3.67
N CYS A 241 -0.25 -10.54 -3.22
CA CYS A 241 0.16 -9.35 -2.47
C CYS A 241 0.82 -9.69 -1.13
N CYS A 242 0.31 -10.66 -0.39
CA CYS A 242 0.90 -11.12 0.86
C CYS A 242 2.30 -11.69 0.64
N ARG A 243 2.48 -12.55 -0.37
CA ARG A 243 3.80 -13.10 -0.74
C ARG A 243 4.77 -12.01 -1.17
N ALA A 244 4.32 -11.02 -1.97
CA ALA A 244 5.15 -9.88 -2.34
C ALA A 244 5.58 -9.06 -1.11
N THR A 245 4.70 -8.90 -0.13
CA THR A 245 5.02 -8.23 1.15
C THR A 245 6.05 -9.02 1.96
N GLU A 246 5.94 -10.35 2.02
CA GLU A 246 6.92 -11.22 2.67
C GLU A 246 8.29 -11.12 1.99
N HIS A 247 8.36 -11.18 0.66
CA HIS A 247 9.58 -10.94 -0.12
C HIS A 247 10.14 -9.54 0.12
N GLY A 248 9.29 -8.53 0.15
CA GLY A 248 9.70 -7.17 0.48
C GLY A 248 10.29 -7.02 1.89
N ALA A 249 9.87 -7.85 2.85
CA ALA A 249 10.49 -7.91 4.17
C ALA A 249 11.88 -8.56 4.13
N LEU A 250 12.09 -9.60 3.31
CA LEU A 250 13.41 -10.20 3.09
C LEU A 250 14.37 -9.21 2.43
N GLU A 251 13.89 -8.43 1.46
CA GLU A 251 14.67 -7.36 0.84
C GLU A 251 15.07 -6.29 1.87
N GLY A 252 14.14 -5.87 2.74
CA GLY A 252 14.44 -4.95 3.85
C GLY A 252 15.51 -5.49 4.81
N LEU A 253 15.50 -6.80 5.10
CA LEU A 253 16.55 -7.46 5.87
C LEU A 253 17.89 -7.44 5.14
N ALA A 254 17.91 -7.71 3.84
CA ALA A 254 19.12 -7.66 3.03
C ALA A 254 19.73 -6.24 3.00
N ILE A 255 18.90 -5.20 2.90
CA ILE A 255 19.33 -3.81 3.03
C ILE A 255 19.95 -3.56 4.41
N ALA A 256 19.30 -3.98 5.49
CA ALA A 256 19.80 -3.79 6.84
C ALA A 256 21.15 -4.48 7.05
N GLU A 257 21.31 -5.72 6.57
CA GLU A 257 22.56 -6.46 6.64
C GLU A 257 23.68 -5.82 5.78
N ALA A 258 23.33 -5.27 4.62
CA ALA A 258 24.30 -4.56 3.79
C ALA A 258 24.82 -3.28 4.49
N LEU A 259 23.92 -2.50 5.11
CA LEU A 259 24.28 -1.31 5.86
C LEU A 259 25.10 -1.58 7.14
N LEU A 260 25.10 -2.80 7.64
CA LEU A 260 25.96 -3.19 8.77
C LEU A 260 27.39 -3.55 8.36
N ARG A 261 27.58 -3.94 7.09
CA ARG A 261 28.90 -4.33 6.56
C ARG A 261 29.69 -3.16 5.98
N GLY A 262 29.04 -2.10 5.59
CA GLY A 262 29.65 -0.85 5.08
C GLY A 262 29.70 0.21 6.14
#